data_8c61978cf206208ce33fa991f7e09d0f
#
_entry.id   8c61978cf206208ce33fa991f7e09d0f
#
_cell.length_a   1.000
_cell.length_b   1.000
_cell.length_c   1.000
_cell.angle_alpha   90.00
_cell.angle_beta   90.00
_cell.angle_gamma   90.00
#
_symmetry.space_group_name_H-M   'P 1'
#
loop_
_entity.id
_entity.type
_entity.pdbx_description
1 polymer ?
#
loop_
_entity_poly.entity_id
_entity_poly.type
_entity_poly.pdbx_seq_one_letter_code
_entity_poly.pdbx_strand_id
1 'polypeptide(L)'
;MITSVLVANRGEIACRIFRTCRDLGIRTVAVASDADENALHARVADATVRLPGAVPAETYLRGDLIVKAALAAGVDAVHPGYGFLSENAGFARAVLDAGLVWIGPPPEAIEAMASKTHAKKLMGLEPLREVTEADLPVLVKAAAGGGGRGMRVVRRLEDLDGALEGARAEAASAFGDGEVFVEPYVEDGRHIEVQILADTHGTVWALGTRDCSLQRRHQKVIEEAPAPGLTLRLAQELQDMAVRAARAVDYVGVGTVEFLVADGTAHFLEMNTRLQVEHPVTEAVFGLDLVAEQLRVAEGHALAPEPPRARGHAVEARLYAEDPANDWSPQTGTLHRLTVPEGVRLDAGHADGDSIGVHYDPMLAKVVAHAPTRAEAVRKLAGALERATIHGPVTNRDLLIRSLRHEEFTSARMNTGFYDRHLQDLTRQPPDPWALLAAALADAHGRSRFGGWRNLPSQPHIRRYTLAGEEHEVRYRHTRNGLAADGVHVVHADTNLVVLEVEGVRRRFEVARYGDEVHVDNRRLTALPRFPVPTAERAPGSLLAPMPGTVVKIAEGLITGSSVQAGEPLVWLEAMKMQHVISAPLTGRLTALEVTPGQQVELGMLLAVVQSP
;
A
#
# COMPACT_ATOMS: atom_id res chain seq x y z
N MET A 1 -28.02 18.32 -11.86
CA MET A 1 -26.77 18.03 -12.62
C MET A 1 -25.60 18.58 -11.82
N ILE A 2 -24.62 17.73 -11.54
CA ILE A 2 -23.40 18.07 -10.78
C ILE A 2 -22.42 18.74 -11.76
N THR A 3 -21.99 19.96 -11.46
CA THR A 3 -21.03 20.73 -12.28
C THR A 3 -19.67 20.91 -11.58
N SER A 4 -19.62 20.62 -10.28
CA SER A 4 -18.41 20.76 -9.48
C SER A 4 -18.38 19.76 -8.33
N VAL A 5 -17.21 19.14 -8.07
CA VAL A 5 -16.99 18.12 -7.04
C VAL A 5 -15.78 18.45 -6.19
N LEU A 6 -15.95 18.44 -4.87
CA LEU A 6 -14.83 18.36 -3.94
C LEU A 6 -14.55 16.89 -3.62
N VAL A 7 -13.29 16.47 -3.72
CA VAL A 7 -12.87 15.13 -3.29
C VAL A 7 -12.31 15.22 -1.87
N ALA A 8 -13.05 14.62 -0.92
CA ALA A 8 -12.68 14.58 0.49
C ALA A 8 -11.62 13.49 0.77
N ASN A 9 -10.55 13.51 -0.02
CA ASN A 9 -9.50 12.50 -0.01
C ASN A 9 -8.21 13.07 -0.64
N ARG A 10 -7.17 12.23 -0.74
CA ARG A 10 -5.84 12.58 -1.24
C ARG A 10 -5.23 11.51 -2.14
N GLY A 11 -4.06 11.81 -2.66
CA GLY A 11 -3.21 10.83 -3.35
C GLY A 11 -3.86 10.25 -4.59
N GLU A 12 -3.66 8.96 -4.77
CA GLU A 12 -4.08 8.24 -5.98
C GLU A 12 -5.58 8.35 -6.25
N ILE A 13 -6.41 8.14 -5.22
CA ILE A 13 -7.86 8.13 -5.42
C ILE A 13 -8.41 9.50 -5.77
N ALA A 14 -7.85 10.58 -5.22
CA ALA A 14 -8.24 11.93 -5.60
C ALA A 14 -7.90 12.19 -7.07
N CYS A 15 -6.68 11.84 -7.51
CA CYS A 15 -6.28 11.94 -8.91
C CYS A 15 -7.18 11.10 -9.84
N ARG A 16 -7.55 9.88 -9.41
CA ARG A 16 -8.44 8.97 -10.13
C ARG A 16 -9.83 9.59 -10.34
N ILE A 17 -10.41 10.15 -9.28
CA ILE A 17 -11.73 10.80 -9.34
C ILE A 17 -11.66 12.06 -10.22
N PHE A 18 -10.62 12.89 -10.05
CA PHE A 18 -10.44 14.10 -10.86
C PHE A 18 -10.34 13.80 -12.35
N ARG A 19 -9.70 12.69 -12.74
CA ARG A 19 -9.64 12.27 -14.14
C ARG A 19 -11.05 12.08 -14.71
N THR A 20 -11.89 11.29 -14.06
CA THR A 20 -13.27 11.07 -14.50
C THR A 20 -14.10 12.36 -14.49
N CYS A 21 -14.00 13.19 -13.45
CA CYS A 21 -14.68 14.47 -13.42
C CYS A 21 -14.30 15.36 -14.61
N ARG A 22 -13.01 15.44 -14.92
CA ARG A 22 -12.49 16.21 -16.05
C ARG A 22 -13.00 15.69 -17.39
N ASP A 23 -13.00 14.35 -17.57
CA ASP A 23 -13.52 13.71 -18.80
C ASP A 23 -15.02 13.98 -18.99
N LEU A 24 -15.75 14.19 -17.89
CA LEU A 24 -17.17 14.58 -17.89
C LEU A 24 -17.42 16.09 -17.92
N GLY A 25 -16.37 16.93 -17.92
CA GLY A 25 -16.50 18.39 -17.89
C GLY A 25 -16.93 18.95 -16.51
N ILE A 26 -16.70 18.21 -15.44
CA ILE A 26 -17.04 18.58 -14.06
C ILE A 26 -15.82 19.23 -13.40
N ARG A 27 -15.99 20.41 -12.82
CA ARG A 27 -14.93 21.13 -12.10
C ARG A 27 -14.52 20.39 -10.83
N THR A 28 -13.24 20.34 -10.55
CA THR A 28 -12.62 19.59 -9.46
C THR A 28 -12.03 20.49 -8.40
N VAL A 29 -12.26 20.14 -7.13
CA VAL A 29 -11.66 20.81 -5.97
C VAL A 29 -10.98 19.76 -5.09
N ALA A 30 -9.68 19.96 -4.84
CA ALA A 30 -8.91 19.20 -3.89
C ALA A 30 -8.98 19.83 -2.49
N VAL A 31 -8.82 19.01 -1.47
CA VAL A 31 -8.37 19.44 -0.14
C VAL A 31 -6.94 18.95 0.05
N ALA A 32 -6.09 19.75 0.68
CA ALA A 32 -4.70 19.42 0.92
C ALA A 32 -4.24 19.86 2.30
N SER A 33 -3.62 18.95 3.06
CA SER A 33 -2.91 19.26 4.30
C SER A 33 -1.62 20.01 4.02
N ASP A 34 -0.96 20.52 5.05
CA ASP A 34 0.35 21.19 4.91
C ASP A 34 1.42 20.21 4.37
N ALA A 35 1.32 18.92 4.71
CA ALA A 35 2.22 17.89 4.17
C ALA A 35 1.93 17.55 2.68
N ASP A 36 0.75 17.86 2.18
CA ASP A 36 0.31 17.61 0.81
C ASP A 36 0.25 18.90 -0.05
N GLU A 37 0.76 20.03 0.41
CA GLU A 37 0.70 21.30 -0.31
C GLU A 37 1.11 21.19 -1.78
N ASN A 38 2.15 20.40 -2.04
CA ASN A 38 2.70 20.15 -3.37
C ASN A 38 2.39 18.76 -3.91
N ALA A 39 1.48 18.00 -3.29
CA ALA A 39 1.14 16.66 -3.75
C ALA A 39 0.45 16.66 -5.12
N LEU A 40 0.57 15.57 -5.87
CA LEU A 40 0.04 15.46 -7.23
C LEU A 40 -1.45 15.83 -7.29
N HIS A 41 -2.28 15.33 -6.38
CA HIS A 41 -3.71 15.63 -6.36
C HIS A 41 -4.02 17.12 -6.16
N ALA A 42 -3.22 17.82 -5.37
CA ALA A 42 -3.37 19.28 -5.18
C ALA A 42 -2.99 20.06 -6.45
N ARG A 43 -2.01 19.57 -7.22
CA ARG A 43 -1.56 20.21 -8.47
C ARG A 43 -2.49 19.96 -9.66
N VAL A 44 -3.19 18.82 -9.70
CA VAL A 44 -4.02 18.44 -10.86
C VAL A 44 -5.49 18.87 -10.74
N ALA A 45 -5.97 19.24 -9.56
CA ALA A 45 -7.31 19.79 -9.37
C ALA A 45 -7.41 21.21 -9.94
N ASP A 46 -8.65 21.63 -10.32
CA ASP A 46 -8.90 23.00 -10.80
C ASP A 46 -8.78 24.05 -9.69
N ALA A 47 -9.02 23.63 -8.43
CA ALA A 47 -8.78 24.46 -7.24
C ALA A 47 -8.41 23.56 -6.05
N THR A 48 -7.70 24.15 -5.08
CA THR A 48 -7.29 23.44 -3.86
C THR A 48 -7.59 24.28 -2.63
N VAL A 49 -8.17 23.65 -1.61
CA VAL A 49 -8.42 24.27 -0.31
C VAL A 49 -7.48 23.64 0.73
N ARG A 50 -6.71 24.47 1.41
CA ARG A 50 -5.79 24.05 2.47
C ARG A 50 -6.56 23.60 3.71
N LEU A 51 -6.20 22.44 4.25
CA LEU A 51 -6.57 21.96 5.57
C LEU A 51 -5.36 22.17 6.50
N PRO A 52 -5.42 23.09 7.49
CA PRO A 52 -4.28 23.36 8.35
C PRO A 52 -3.88 22.15 9.19
N GLY A 53 -2.59 21.83 9.22
CA GLY A 53 -2.03 20.67 9.90
C GLY A 53 -1.44 19.64 8.94
N ALA A 54 -0.78 18.62 9.46
CA ALA A 54 -0.10 17.59 8.69
C ALA A 54 -0.68 16.19 8.89
N VAL A 55 -1.13 15.87 10.11
CA VAL A 55 -1.62 14.53 10.43
C VAL A 55 -3.10 14.35 10.07
N PRO A 56 -3.55 13.12 9.77
CA PRO A 56 -4.95 12.88 9.37
C PRO A 56 -5.99 13.39 10.36
N ALA A 57 -5.75 13.25 11.67
CA ALA A 57 -6.67 13.67 12.73
C ALA A 57 -6.93 15.19 12.76
N GLU A 58 -6.00 15.99 12.24
CA GLU A 58 -6.13 17.45 12.14
C GLU A 58 -6.71 17.90 10.80
N THR A 59 -6.70 17.05 9.78
CA THR A 59 -6.97 17.38 8.39
C THR A 59 -8.04 16.51 7.75
N TYR A 60 -7.68 15.42 7.11
CA TYR A 60 -8.59 14.56 6.33
C TYR A 60 -9.65 13.80 7.17
N LEU A 61 -9.50 13.74 8.48
CA LEU A 61 -10.51 13.22 9.41
C LEU A 61 -11.38 14.32 10.05
N ARG A 62 -11.17 15.58 9.67
CA ARG A 62 -11.96 16.74 10.13
C ARG A 62 -13.08 17.04 9.14
N GLY A 63 -14.20 16.29 9.27
CA GLY A 63 -15.38 16.47 8.43
C GLY A 63 -15.93 17.90 8.43
N ASP A 64 -15.87 18.58 9.58
CA ASP A 64 -16.26 19.99 9.73
C ASP A 64 -15.44 20.93 8.84
N LEU A 65 -14.10 20.72 8.76
CA LEU A 65 -13.22 21.51 7.90
C LEU A 65 -13.47 21.22 6.43
N ILE A 66 -13.74 19.95 6.08
CA ILE A 66 -13.99 19.54 4.69
C ILE A 66 -15.33 20.10 4.20
N VAL A 67 -16.40 20.06 5.00
CA VAL A 67 -17.69 20.68 4.65
C VAL A 67 -17.53 22.20 4.48
N LYS A 68 -16.79 22.85 5.39
CA LYS A 68 -16.50 24.28 5.27
C LYS A 68 -15.71 24.60 3.99
N ALA A 69 -14.74 23.75 3.62
CA ALA A 69 -13.98 23.89 2.37
C ALA A 69 -14.88 23.74 1.14
N ALA A 70 -15.82 22.79 1.14
CA ALA A 70 -16.78 22.57 0.06
C ALA A 70 -17.68 23.78 -0.15
N LEU A 71 -18.24 24.32 0.93
CA LEU A 71 -19.08 25.53 0.89
C LEU A 71 -18.29 26.75 0.42
N ALA A 72 -17.07 26.94 0.92
CA ALA A 72 -16.21 28.06 0.52
C ALA A 72 -15.79 27.99 -0.95
N ALA A 73 -15.58 26.79 -1.49
CA ALA A 73 -15.26 26.56 -2.89
C ALA A 73 -16.49 26.62 -3.82
N GLY A 74 -17.71 26.63 -3.26
CA GLY A 74 -18.97 26.68 -4.00
C GLY A 74 -19.16 25.47 -4.90
N VAL A 75 -18.89 24.26 -4.38
CA VAL A 75 -19.10 23.02 -5.12
C VAL A 75 -20.51 22.48 -4.92
N ASP A 76 -20.98 21.67 -5.89
CA ASP A 76 -22.29 21.04 -5.81
C ASP A 76 -22.29 19.75 -5.01
N ALA A 77 -21.17 19.03 -5.02
CA ALA A 77 -21.09 17.67 -4.50
C ALA A 77 -19.76 17.37 -3.81
N VAL A 78 -19.79 16.37 -2.91
CA VAL A 78 -18.62 15.84 -2.23
C VAL A 78 -18.49 14.34 -2.52
N HIS A 79 -17.29 13.93 -2.99
CA HIS A 79 -16.93 12.53 -3.18
C HIS A 79 -15.93 12.11 -2.10
N PRO A 80 -16.23 11.08 -1.28
CA PRO A 80 -15.36 10.69 -0.17
C PRO A 80 -14.13 9.86 -0.58
N GLY A 81 -14.12 9.30 -1.79
CA GLY A 81 -13.10 8.32 -2.20
C GLY A 81 -13.19 7.02 -1.40
N TYR A 82 -12.05 6.56 -0.87
CA TYR A 82 -11.96 5.43 0.05
C TYR A 82 -11.05 5.75 1.25
N GLY A 83 -11.24 5.05 2.39
CA GLY A 83 -10.54 5.38 3.63
C GLY A 83 -11.02 6.71 4.24
N PHE A 84 -10.29 7.23 5.22
CA PHE A 84 -10.66 8.45 5.95
C PHE A 84 -12.14 8.48 6.37
N LEU A 85 -12.93 9.40 5.84
CA LEU A 85 -14.34 9.60 6.19
C LEU A 85 -15.32 8.90 5.23
N SER A 86 -14.85 8.07 4.31
CA SER A 86 -15.72 7.45 3.29
C SER A 86 -16.78 6.50 3.86
N GLU A 87 -16.56 5.95 5.05
CA GLU A 87 -17.51 5.08 5.78
C GLU A 87 -18.00 5.74 7.06
N ASN A 88 -17.99 7.09 7.11
CA ASN A 88 -18.47 7.85 8.28
C ASN A 88 -19.86 8.44 7.99
N ALA A 89 -20.90 7.85 8.61
CA ALA A 89 -22.27 8.28 8.43
C ALA A 89 -22.53 9.71 8.92
N GLY A 90 -21.86 10.13 10.01
CA GLY A 90 -21.95 11.50 10.51
C GLY A 90 -21.41 12.54 9.53
N PHE A 91 -20.33 12.21 8.82
CA PHE A 91 -19.80 13.07 7.77
C PHE A 91 -20.74 13.14 6.55
N ALA A 92 -21.30 12.00 6.15
CA ALA A 92 -22.28 11.96 5.05
C ALA A 92 -23.51 12.83 5.38
N ARG A 93 -24.05 12.75 6.61
CA ARG A 93 -25.13 13.64 7.08
C ARG A 93 -24.71 15.11 7.06
N ALA A 94 -23.54 15.43 7.58
CA ALA A 94 -23.06 16.82 7.59
C ALA A 94 -22.94 17.42 6.18
N VAL A 95 -22.58 16.63 5.18
CA VAL A 95 -22.57 17.05 3.75
C VAL A 95 -23.99 17.32 3.28
N LEU A 96 -24.93 16.40 3.53
CA LEU A 96 -26.32 16.53 3.13
C LEU A 96 -27.00 17.72 3.84
N ASP A 97 -26.78 17.89 5.14
CA ASP A 97 -27.33 19.00 5.93
C ASP A 97 -26.82 20.35 5.48
N ALA A 98 -25.60 20.38 4.89
CA ALA A 98 -25.04 21.58 4.26
C ALA A 98 -25.66 21.91 2.88
N GLY A 99 -26.60 21.10 2.39
CA GLY A 99 -27.25 21.26 1.08
C GLY A 99 -26.41 20.80 -0.10
N LEU A 100 -25.34 20.03 0.15
CA LEU A 100 -24.46 19.46 -0.86
C LEU A 100 -24.90 18.04 -1.24
N VAL A 101 -24.60 17.64 -2.47
CA VAL A 101 -24.81 16.25 -2.90
C VAL A 101 -23.71 15.35 -2.33
N TRP A 102 -24.11 14.29 -1.64
CA TRP A 102 -23.21 13.23 -1.19
C TRP A 102 -23.07 12.17 -2.27
N ILE A 103 -21.84 11.92 -2.78
CA ILE A 103 -21.58 10.88 -3.77
C ILE A 103 -21.15 9.61 -3.03
N GLY A 104 -22.14 8.86 -2.57
CA GLY A 104 -21.93 7.67 -1.74
C GLY A 104 -23.27 7.08 -1.27
N PRO A 105 -23.23 6.02 -0.45
CA PRO A 105 -24.42 5.38 0.07
C PRO A 105 -25.13 6.25 1.13
N PRO A 106 -26.42 6.00 1.39
CA PRO A 106 -27.16 6.67 2.46
C PRO A 106 -26.47 6.48 3.81
N PRO A 107 -26.48 7.52 4.69
CA PRO A 107 -25.89 7.41 6.02
C PRO A 107 -26.41 6.20 6.83
N GLU A 108 -27.68 5.84 6.66
CA GLU A 108 -28.33 4.71 7.34
C GLU A 108 -27.74 3.38 6.88
N ALA A 109 -27.40 3.24 5.60
CA ALA A 109 -26.74 2.05 5.05
C ALA A 109 -25.29 1.93 5.56
N ILE A 110 -24.59 3.07 5.69
CA ILE A 110 -23.24 3.11 6.29
C ILE A 110 -23.31 2.63 7.75
N GLU A 111 -24.25 3.15 8.56
CA GLU A 111 -24.41 2.76 9.97
C GLU A 111 -24.80 1.28 10.10
N ALA A 112 -25.74 0.79 9.28
CA ALA A 112 -26.20 -0.59 9.33
C ALA A 112 -25.05 -1.58 9.07
N MET A 113 -24.12 -1.24 8.19
CA MET A 113 -22.99 -2.10 7.81
C MET A 113 -21.71 -1.86 8.65
N ALA A 114 -21.63 -0.78 9.41
CA ALA A 114 -20.48 -0.47 10.28
C ALA A 114 -20.30 -1.50 11.40
N SER A 115 -21.38 -2.06 11.93
CA SER A 115 -21.35 -3.13 12.94
C SER A 115 -21.34 -4.50 12.24
N LYS A 116 -20.24 -5.24 12.38
CA LYS A 116 -20.09 -6.59 11.79
C LYS A 116 -21.13 -7.57 12.34
N THR A 117 -21.48 -7.46 13.62
CA THR A 117 -22.51 -8.29 14.25
C THR A 117 -23.89 -7.98 13.67
N HIS A 118 -24.19 -6.69 13.46
CA HIS A 118 -25.46 -6.28 12.84
C HIS A 118 -25.54 -6.69 11.37
N ALA A 119 -24.49 -6.47 10.60
CA ALA A 119 -24.40 -6.89 9.20
C ALA A 119 -24.61 -8.41 9.03
N LYS A 120 -23.94 -9.23 9.88
CA LYS A 120 -24.14 -10.69 9.88
C LYS A 120 -25.59 -11.07 10.20
N LYS A 121 -26.20 -10.44 11.17
CA LYS A 121 -27.59 -10.68 11.54
C LYS A 121 -28.56 -10.35 10.39
N LEU A 122 -28.33 -9.25 9.68
CA LEU A 122 -29.08 -8.91 8.46
C LEU A 122 -28.94 -9.97 7.37
N MET A 123 -27.77 -10.63 7.30
CA MET A 123 -27.52 -11.74 6.38
C MET A 123 -28.06 -13.09 6.87
N GLY A 124 -28.72 -13.14 8.03
CA GLY A 124 -29.21 -14.37 8.64
C GLY A 124 -28.10 -15.24 9.22
N LEU A 125 -26.93 -14.66 9.51
CA LEU A 125 -25.79 -15.35 10.09
C LEU A 125 -25.67 -14.95 11.57
N GLU A 126 -25.60 -15.94 12.46
CA GLU A 126 -25.38 -15.69 13.88
C GLU A 126 -23.94 -16.04 14.27
N PRO A 127 -23.27 -15.20 15.07
CA PRO A 127 -22.01 -15.57 15.72
C PRO A 127 -22.18 -16.80 16.61
N LEU A 128 -21.09 -17.52 16.86
CA LEU A 128 -21.09 -18.62 17.81
C LEU A 128 -21.42 -18.09 19.21
N ARG A 129 -22.48 -18.60 19.84
CA ARG A 129 -22.89 -18.22 21.20
C ARG A 129 -22.13 -18.98 22.27
N GLU A 130 -21.90 -20.26 22.02
CA GLU A 130 -21.10 -21.16 22.84
C GLU A 130 -20.06 -21.83 21.96
N VAL A 131 -18.81 -21.84 22.39
CA VAL A 131 -17.70 -22.45 21.68
C VAL A 131 -17.33 -23.74 22.36
N THR A 132 -17.26 -24.82 21.61
CA THR A 132 -16.85 -26.15 22.05
C THR A 132 -15.55 -26.56 21.38
N GLU A 133 -14.93 -27.64 21.84
CA GLU A 133 -13.73 -28.20 21.20
C GLU A 133 -13.95 -28.59 19.72
N ALA A 134 -15.18 -28.90 19.34
CA ALA A 134 -15.54 -29.23 17.96
C ALA A 134 -15.58 -28.01 17.02
N ASP A 135 -15.67 -26.80 17.56
CA ASP A 135 -15.71 -25.56 16.79
C ASP A 135 -14.32 -24.98 16.52
N LEU A 136 -13.28 -25.54 17.17
CA LEU A 136 -11.91 -25.04 17.04
C LEU A 136 -11.27 -25.43 15.69
N PRO A 137 -10.42 -24.55 15.12
CA PRO A 137 -10.02 -23.24 15.62
C PRO A 137 -11.11 -22.17 15.41
N VAL A 138 -11.18 -21.20 16.35
CA VAL A 138 -12.09 -20.06 16.24
C VAL A 138 -11.35 -18.73 16.20
N LEU A 139 -12.01 -17.71 15.70
CA LEU A 139 -11.50 -16.35 15.59
C LEU A 139 -12.35 -15.41 16.45
N VAL A 140 -11.71 -14.77 17.42
CA VAL A 140 -12.28 -13.65 18.18
C VAL A 140 -12.07 -12.38 17.41
N LYS A 141 -13.13 -11.59 17.21
CA LYS A 141 -13.10 -10.31 16.47
C LYS A 141 -13.78 -9.20 17.23
N ALA A 142 -13.29 -7.96 17.08
CA ALA A 142 -14.04 -6.76 17.45
C ALA A 142 -15.25 -6.58 16.52
N ALA A 143 -16.40 -6.18 17.08
CA ALA A 143 -17.62 -5.87 16.32
C ALA A 143 -17.44 -4.59 15.47
N ALA A 144 -16.74 -3.60 16.02
CA ALA A 144 -16.41 -2.35 15.35
C ALA A 144 -14.98 -2.34 14.83
N GLY A 145 -14.71 -1.53 13.79
CA GLY A 145 -13.38 -1.29 13.22
C GLY A 145 -12.96 -2.28 12.13
N GLY A 146 -11.73 -2.08 11.60
CA GLY A 146 -11.18 -2.82 10.46
C GLY A 146 -9.66 -3.01 10.58
N GLY A 147 -9.03 -3.58 9.53
CA GLY A 147 -7.58 -3.74 9.44
C GLY A 147 -6.99 -4.80 10.39
N GLY A 148 -7.79 -5.76 10.87
CA GLY A 148 -7.32 -6.89 11.67
C GLY A 148 -7.02 -6.58 13.15
N ARG A 149 -7.26 -5.36 13.64
CA ARG A 149 -7.12 -5.02 15.06
C ARG A 149 -8.20 -5.72 15.90
N GLY A 150 -7.84 -6.19 17.08
CA GLY A 150 -8.73 -6.93 17.97
C GLY A 150 -9.08 -8.34 17.49
N MET A 151 -8.29 -8.91 16.57
CA MET A 151 -8.47 -10.28 16.07
C MET A 151 -7.49 -11.24 16.78
N ARG A 152 -8.01 -12.39 17.25
CA ARG A 152 -7.21 -13.45 17.89
C ARG A 152 -7.69 -14.81 17.46
N VAL A 153 -6.77 -15.63 16.94
CA VAL A 153 -7.03 -17.03 16.62
C VAL A 153 -6.89 -17.86 17.89
N VAL A 154 -7.92 -18.63 18.23
CA VAL A 154 -7.96 -19.51 19.39
C VAL A 154 -7.98 -20.95 18.90
N ARG A 155 -6.95 -21.73 19.27
CA ARG A 155 -6.77 -23.12 18.86
C ARG A 155 -7.05 -24.12 19.99
N ARG A 156 -7.14 -23.66 21.24
CA ARG A 156 -7.43 -24.45 22.42
C ARG A 156 -8.50 -23.73 23.23
N LEU A 157 -9.48 -24.48 23.72
CA LEU A 157 -10.61 -23.90 24.43
C LEU A 157 -10.18 -23.14 25.69
N GLU A 158 -9.12 -23.60 26.36
CA GLU A 158 -8.55 -22.95 27.55
C GLU A 158 -8.01 -21.53 27.32
N ASP A 159 -7.67 -21.17 26.06
CA ASP A 159 -7.16 -19.85 25.70
C ASP A 159 -8.27 -18.85 25.35
N LEU A 160 -9.54 -19.31 25.26
CA LEU A 160 -10.65 -18.49 24.74
C LEU A 160 -10.96 -17.29 25.62
N ASP A 161 -11.05 -17.48 26.94
CA ASP A 161 -11.41 -16.40 27.87
C ASP A 161 -10.35 -15.29 27.85
N GLY A 162 -9.07 -15.65 27.87
CA GLY A 162 -7.98 -14.70 27.77
C GLY A 162 -7.95 -13.95 26.41
N ALA A 163 -8.30 -14.64 25.33
CA ALA A 163 -8.41 -14.02 24.01
C ALA A 163 -9.58 -13.03 23.92
N LEU A 164 -10.73 -13.36 24.53
CA LEU A 164 -11.90 -12.48 24.61
C LEU A 164 -11.61 -11.23 25.42
N GLU A 165 -11.01 -11.35 26.62
CA GLU A 165 -10.65 -10.23 27.47
C GLU A 165 -9.66 -9.29 26.76
N GLY A 166 -8.60 -9.87 26.17
CA GLY A 166 -7.61 -9.09 25.45
C GLY A 166 -8.19 -8.38 24.21
N ALA A 167 -9.09 -9.06 23.46
CA ALA A 167 -9.75 -8.45 22.30
C ALA A 167 -10.70 -7.32 22.71
N ARG A 168 -11.45 -7.47 23.81
CA ARG A 168 -12.32 -6.41 24.37
C ARG A 168 -11.53 -5.17 24.77
N ALA A 169 -10.44 -5.35 25.49
CA ALA A 169 -9.60 -4.24 25.94
C ALA A 169 -9.00 -3.48 24.75
N GLU A 170 -8.52 -4.19 23.73
CA GLU A 170 -7.98 -3.59 22.51
C GLU A 170 -9.07 -2.87 21.72
N ALA A 171 -10.25 -3.47 21.54
CA ALA A 171 -11.37 -2.88 20.81
C ALA A 171 -11.88 -1.61 21.51
N ALA A 172 -12.06 -1.64 22.82
CA ALA A 172 -12.46 -0.48 23.62
C ALA A 172 -11.44 0.67 23.49
N SER A 173 -10.15 0.36 23.53
CA SER A 173 -9.09 1.35 23.39
C SER A 173 -8.99 1.94 21.98
N ALA A 174 -9.14 1.09 20.95
CA ALA A 174 -8.92 1.49 19.55
C ALA A 174 -10.16 2.12 18.90
N PHE A 175 -11.35 1.67 19.28
CA PHE A 175 -12.61 2.03 18.61
C PHE A 175 -13.66 2.66 19.54
N GLY A 176 -13.38 2.71 20.84
CA GLY A 176 -14.34 3.19 21.85
C GLY A 176 -15.48 2.21 22.14
N ASP A 177 -15.49 1.03 21.52
CA ASP A 177 -16.47 -0.03 21.69
C ASP A 177 -15.75 -1.36 21.94
N GLY A 178 -16.06 -2.01 23.07
CA GLY A 178 -15.47 -3.27 23.48
C GLY A 178 -16.28 -4.52 23.08
N GLU A 179 -17.30 -4.38 22.21
CA GLU A 179 -18.06 -5.54 21.73
C GLU A 179 -17.18 -6.45 20.88
N VAL A 180 -17.16 -7.75 21.23
CA VAL A 180 -16.44 -8.79 20.50
C VAL A 180 -17.36 -9.98 20.23
N PHE A 181 -17.09 -10.69 19.16
CA PHE A 181 -17.81 -11.92 18.79
C PHE A 181 -16.84 -13.01 18.35
N VAL A 182 -17.33 -14.24 18.32
CA VAL A 182 -16.56 -15.43 17.92
C VAL A 182 -17.17 -16.05 16.66
N GLU A 183 -16.30 -16.45 15.74
CA GLU A 183 -16.69 -17.18 14.54
C GLU A 183 -15.69 -18.30 14.22
N PRO A 184 -16.05 -19.29 13.40
CA PRO A 184 -15.11 -20.31 12.94
C PRO A 184 -13.91 -19.64 12.25
N TYR A 185 -12.71 -20.10 12.60
CA TYR A 185 -11.50 -19.66 11.90
C TYR A 185 -11.28 -20.51 10.67
N VAL A 186 -11.31 -19.88 9.52
CA VAL A 186 -11.09 -20.54 8.23
C VAL A 186 -9.62 -20.43 7.87
N GLU A 187 -8.90 -21.54 7.95
CA GLU A 187 -7.51 -21.63 7.53
C GLU A 187 -7.42 -21.69 6.00
N ASP A 188 -6.35 -21.10 5.44
CA ASP A 188 -6.04 -21.17 4.01
C ASP A 188 -7.18 -20.73 3.07
N GLY A 189 -8.08 -19.89 3.57
CA GLY A 189 -9.19 -19.36 2.80
C GLY A 189 -8.73 -18.39 1.69
N ARG A 190 -9.51 -18.31 0.62
CA ARG A 190 -9.37 -17.29 -0.41
C ARG A 190 -10.26 -16.10 -0.09
N HIS A 191 -9.71 -14.90 -0.20
CA HIS A 191 -10.45 -13.67 -0.03
C HIS A 191 -11.11 -13.32 -1.36
N ILE A 192 -12.40 -13.60 -1.47
CA ILE A 192 -13.21 -13.32 -2.65
C ILE A 192 -14.20 -12.21 -2.31
N GLU A 193 -14.42 -11.32 -3.24
CA GLU A 193 -15.35 -10.22 -3.05
C GLU A 193 -16.21 -9.97 -4.29
N VAL A 194 -17.36 -9.35 -4.09
CA VAL A 194 -18.31 -9.01 -5.16
C VAL A 194 -18.53 -7.51 -5.20
N GLN A 195 -18.28 -6.90 -6.35
CA GLN A 195 -18.57 -5.49 -6.61
C GLN A 195 -20.07 -5.27 -6.77
N ILE A 196 -20.63 -4.30 -6.05
CA ILE A 196 -22.01 -3.86 -6.19
C ILE A 196 -22.06 -2.45 -6.73
N LEU A 197 -23.12 -2.18 -7.50
CA LEU A 197 -23.56 -0.84 -7.85
C LEU A 197 -25.10 -0.81 -7.78
N ALA A 198 -25.67 0.13 -7.02
CA ALA A 198 -27.10 0.26 -6.82
C ALA A 198 -27.57 1.70 -7.10
N ASP A 199 -28.77 1.84 -7.64
CA ASP A 199 -29.41 3.13 -7.89
C ASP A 199 -30.53 3.44 -6.86
N THR A 200 -31.09 4.63 -6.94
CA THR A 200 -32.22 5.06 -6.11
C THR A 200 -33.58 4.50 -6.59
N HIS A 201 -33.60 3.75 -7.67
CA HIS A 201 -34.80 3.17 -8.29
C HIS A 201 -35.00 1.68 -7.97
N GLY A 202 -34.10 1.10 -7.16
CA GLY A 202 -34.16 -0.30 -6.71
C GLY A 202 -33.40 -1.29 -7.59
N THR A 203 -32.66 -0.82 -8.61
CA THR A 203 -31.77 -1.68 -9.39
C THR A 203 -30.46 -1.91 -8.64
N VAL A 204 -30.07 -3.17 -8.48
CA VAL A 204 -28.79 -3.56 -7.87
C VAL A 204 -28.04 -4.47 -8.83
N TRP A 205 -26.88 -4.04 -9.27
CA TRP A 205 -25.96 -4.85 -10.08
C TRP A 205 -24.94 -5.56 -9.19
N ALA A 206 -24.68 -6.83 -9.46
CA ALA A 206 -23.47 -7.52 -9.05
C ALA A 206 -22.49 -7.55 -10.24
N LEU A 207 -21.37 -6.85 -10.11
CA LEU A 207 -20.37 -6.69 -11.17
C LEU A 207 -19.22 -7.70 -11.01
N GLY A 208 -19.60 -9.00 -10.93
CA GLY A 208 -18.65 -10.10 -10.85
C GLY A 208 -17.85 -10.17 -9.56
N THR A 209 -16.89 -11.07 -9.55
CA THR A 209 -16.04 -11.39 -8.40
C THR A 209 -14.63 -10.87 -8.59
N ARG A 210 -13.98 -10.51 -7.48
CA ARG A 210 -12.51 -10.30 -7.40
C ARG A 210 -11.89 -11.31 -6.46
N ASP A 211 -10.64 -11.69 -6.73
CA ASP A 211 -9.79 -12.38 -5.78
C ASP A 211 -8.76 -11.41 -5.22
N CYS A 212 -8.70 -11.32 -3.90
CA CYS A 212 -7.83 -10.44 -3.14
C CYS A 212 -7.01 -11.23 -2.12
N SER A 213 -6.73 -12.51 -2.40
CA SER A 213 -6.06 -13.42 -1.46
C SER A 213 -4.59 -13.07 -1.22
N LEU A 214 -3.91 -12.43 -2.19
CA LEU A 214 -2.54 -11.97 -1.99
C LEU A 214 -2.53 -10.69 -1.14
N GLN A 215 -2.39 -10.88 0.16
CA GLN A 215 -2.44 -9.79 1.14
C GLN A 215 -1.40 -10.00 2.24
N ARG A 216 -0.99 -8.90 2.86
CA ARG A 216 -0.15 -8.91 4.05
C ARG A 216 -0.86 -8.19 5.21
N ARG A 217 -0.91 -8.78 6.40
CA ARG A 217 -1.57 -8.16 7.57
C ARG A 217 -2.96 -7.60 7.21
N HIS A 218 -3.73 -8.35 6.42
CA HIS A 218 -5.06 -7.99 5.89
C HIS A 218 -5.06 -6.80 4.91
N GLN A 219 -3.90 -6.36 4.42
CA GLN A 219 -3.79 -5.37 3.36
C GLN A 219 -3.54 -6.07 2.02
N LYS A 220 -4.42 -5.85 1.07
CA LYS A 220 -4.35 -6.43 -0.28
C LYS A 220 -3.11 -5.90 -1.03
N VAL A 221 -2.48 -6.74 -1.84
CA VAL A 221 -1.23 -6.44 -2.56
C VAL A 221 -1.38 -6.68 -4.07
N ILE A 222 -2.05 -7.78 -4.45
CA ILE A 222 -2.41 -8.10 -5.84
C ILE A 222 -3.86 -8.55 -5.84
N GLU A 223 -4.63 -7.99 -6.77
CA GLU A 223 -6.05 -8.28 -6.96
C GLU A 223 -6.34 -8.63 -8.41
N GLU A 224 -7.34 -9.47 -8.64
CA GLU A 224 -7.74 -9.85 -10.00
C GLU A 224 -9.24 -10.03 -10.16
N ALA A 225 -9.74 -9.78 -11.37
CA ALA A 225 -11.12 -10.00 -11.79
C ALA A 225 -11.19 -10.70 -13.15
N PRO A 226 -12.14 -11.64 -13.32
CA PRO A 226 -12.91 -12.32 -12.29
C PRO A 226 -12.02 -13.21 -11.42
N ALA A 227 -12.46 -13.55 -10.21
CA ALA A 227 -11.77 -14.49 -9.34
C ALA A 227 -11.59 -15.85 -10.04
N PRO A 228 -10.34 -16.35 -10.16
CA PRO A 228 -10.08 -17.58 -10.91
C PRO A 228 -10.49 -18.82 -10.13
N GLY A 229 -10.79 -19.91 -10.84
CA GLY A 229 -11.01 -21.24 -10.25
C GLY A 229 -12.30 -21.40 -9.44
N LEU A 230 -13.20 -20.40 -9.43
CA LEU A 230 -14.54 -20.56 -8.86
C LEU A 230 -15.42 -21.37 -9.81
N THR A 231 -16.26 -22.24 -9.24
CA THR A 231 -17.34 -22.86 -10.02
C THR A 231 -18.39 -21.82 -10.37
N LEU A 232 -19.07 -21.99 -11.50
CA LEU A 232 -20.16 -21.07 -11.92
C LEU A 232 -21.24 -20.96 -10.83
N ARG A 233 -21.55 -22.08 -10.17
CA ARG A 233 -22.52 -22.12 -9.08
C ARG A 233 -22.08 -21.23 -7.91
N LEU A 234 -20.83 -21.38 -7.45
CA LEU A 234 -20.33 -20.60 -6.32
C LEU A 234 -20.23 -19.11 -6.67
N ALA A 235 -19.77 -18.79 -7.87
CA ALA A 235 -19.72 -17.39 -8.34
C ALA A 235 -21.10 -16.76 -8.34
N GLN A 236 -22.15 -17.48 -8.78
CA GLN A 236 -23.52 -17.00 -8.75
C GLN A 236 -24.04 -16.85 -7.30
N GLU A 237 -23.77 -17.83 -6.46
CA GLU A 237 -24.14 -17.79 -5.04
C GLU A 237 -23.57 -16.57 -4.33
N LEU A 238 -22.28 -16.25 -4.55
CA LEU A 238 -21.64 -15.05 -4.02
C LEU A 238 -22.32 -13.76 -4.51
N GLN A 239 -22.63 -13.69 -5.80
CA GLN A 239 -23.33 -12.54 -6.38
C GLN A 239 -24.74 -12.37 -5.80
N ASP A 240 -25.48 -13.47 -5.65
CA ASP A 240 -26.82 -13.45 -5.07
C ASP A 240 -26.76 -13.01 -3.58
N MET A 241 -25.77 -13.46 -2.84
CA MET A 241 -25.54 -13.03 -1.46
C MET A 241 -25.24 -11.53 -1.40
N ALA A 242 -24.40 -11.02 -2.28
CA ALA A 242 -24.05 -9.60 -2.35
C ALA A 242 -25.27 -8.73 -2.70
N VAL A 243 -26.09 -9.14 -3.65
CA VAL A 243 -27.35 -8.43 -3.98
C VAL A 243 -28.32 -8.42 -2.80
N ARG A 244 -28.43 -9.55 -2.06
CA ARG A 244 -29.27 -9.60 -0.86
C ARG A 244 -28.76 -8.66 0.23
N ALA A 245 -27.44 -8.60 0.45
CA ALA A 245 -26.83 -7.69 1.41
C ALA A 245 -27.16 -6.22 1.09
N ALA A 246 -26.99 -5.83 -0.18
CA ALA A 246 -27.30 -4.47 -0.62
C ALA A 246 -28.79 -4.12 -0.45
N ARG A 247 -29.68 -5.03 -0.82
CA ARG A 247 -31.13 -4.82 -0.68
C ARG A 247 -31.60 -4.73 0.77
N ALA A 248 -30.92 -5.46 1.68
CA ALA A 248 -31.27 -5.46 3.10
C ALA A 248 -31.09 -4.10 3.79
N VAL A 249 -30.34 -3.18 3.19
CA VAL A 249 -30.04 -1.84 3.71
C VAL A 249 -30.39 -0.72 2.73
N ASP A 250 -31.21 -0.99 1.72
CA ASP A 250 -31.59 -0.02 0.69
C ASP A 250 -30.37 0.72 0.11
N TYR A 251 -29.34 -0.07 -0.23
CA TYR A 251 -28.04 0.46 -0.65
C TYR A 251 -28.14 1.26 -1.94
N VAL A 252 -27.40 2.38 -1.99
CA VAL A 252 -27.26 3.23 -3.18
C VAL A 252 -25.77 3.54 -3.38
N GLY A 253 -25.30 3.57 -4.62
CA GLY A 253 -23.92 3.82 -4.98
C GLY A 253 -23.09 2.55 -5.13
N VAL A 254 -21.78 2.70 -5.10
CA VAL A 254 -20.79 1.63 -5.26
C VAL A 254 -20.43 1.04 -3.90
N GLY A 255 -20.45 -0.28 -3.78
CA GLY A 255 -20.04 -1.01 -2.57
C GLY A 255 -19.43 -2.36 -2.92
N THR A 256 -18.91 -3.05 -1.92
CA THR A 256 -18.29 -4.37 -2.09
C THR A 256 -18.66 -5.27 -0.93
N VAL A 257 -19.05 -6.50 -1.24
CA VAL A 257 -19.29 -7.54 -0.24
C VAL A 257 -18.14 -8.53 -0.26
N GLU A 258 -17.51 -8.72 0.89
CA GLU A 258 -16.32 -9.55 1.07
C GLU A 258 -16.66 -10.91 1.68
N PHE A 259 -16.01 -11.95 1.18
CA PHE A 259 -16.18 -13.34 1.59
C PHE A 259 -14.83 -14.03 1.77
N LEU A 260 -14.78 -14.95 2.71
CA LEU A 260 -13.71 -15.94 2.79
C LEU A 260 -14.24 -17.27 2.21
N VAL A 261 -13.57 -17.79 1.21
CA VAL A 261 -13.97 -19.02 0.52
C VAL A 261 -12.97 -20.12 0.84
N ALA A 262 -13.47 -21.21 1.43
CA ALA A 262 -12.69 -22.42 1.69
C ALA A 262 -13.56 -23.65 1.41
N ASP A 263 -12.96 -24.70 0.87
CA ASP A 263 -13.62 -25.99 0.57
C ASP A 263 -14.95 -25.85 -0.18
N GLY A 264 -15.04 -24.86 -1.07
CA GLY A 264 -16.24 -24.58 -1.85
C GLY A 264 -17.38 -23.91 -1.07
N THR A 265 -17.11 -23.49 0.17
CA THR A 265 -18.07 -22.79 1.04
C THR A 265 -17.68 -21.32 1.16
N ALA A 266 -18.67 -20.42 1.07
CA ALA A 266 -18.48 -18.99 1.23
C ALA A 266 -18.89 -18.53 2.64
N HIS A 267 -18.00 -17.81 3.30
CA HIS A 267 -18.23 -17.18 4.60
C HIS A 267 -18.25 -15.66 4.42
N PHE A 268 -19.37 -15.03 4.72
CA PHE A 268 -19.50 -13.58 4.67
C PHE A 268 -18.58 -12.92 5.70
N LEU A 269 -17.77 -11.96 5.27
CA LEU A 269 -16.89 -11.20 6.15
C LEU A 269 -17.50 -9.85 6.54
N GLU A 270 -17.70 -8.99 5.55
CA GLU A 270 -18.21 -7.63 5.73
C GLU A 270 -18.71 -7.04 4.40
N MET A 271 -19.40 -5.91 4.47
CA MET A 271 -19.74 -5.08 3.32
C MET A 271 -19.08 -3.72 3.47
N ASN A 272 -18.22 -3.38 2.54
CA ASN A 272 -17.59 -2.06 2.46
C ASN A 272 -18.52 -1.10 1.71
N THR A 273 -18.96 -0.05 2.41
CA THR A 273 -19.94 0.91 1.93
C THR A 273 -19.30 2.09 1.19
N ARG A 274 -18.36 1.79 0.31
CA ARG A 274 -17.55 2.77 -0.44
C ARG A 274 -16.97 2.17 -1.72
N LEU A 275 -16.36 3.02 -2.52
CA LEU A 275 -15.49 2.59 -3.60
C LEU A 275 -14.26 1.85 -3.01
N GLN A 276 -13.88 0.72 -3.60
CA GLN A 276 -12.68 -0.03 -3.19
C GLN A 276 -11.43 0.45 -3.93
N VAL A 277 -10.25 0.19 -3.35
CA VAL A 277 -8.96 0.49 -3.99
C VAL A 277 -8.85 -0.25 -5.32
N GLU A 278 -9.23 -1.53 -5.33
CA GLU A 278 -9.14 -2.50 -6.42
C GLU A 278 -10.30 -2.44 -7.45
N HIS A 279 -11.13 -1.39 -7.39
CA HIS A 279 -12.20 -1.20 -8.39
C HIS A 279 -11.72 -1.20 -9.86
N PRO A 280 -10.48 -0.81 -10.18
CA PRO A 280 -10.02 -0.76 -11.56
C PRO A 280 -10.03 -2.10 -12.28
N VAL A 281 -9.85 -3.23 -11.59
CA VAL A 281 -9.91 -4.55 -12.26
C VAL A 281 -11.33 -4.87 -12.70
N THR A 282 -12.34 -4.49 -11.92
CA THR A 282 -13.75 -4.61 -12.32
C THR A 282 -14.08 -3.70 -13.49
N GLU A 283 -13.65 -2.44 -13.43
CA GLU A 283 -13.82 -1.49 -14.53
C GLU A 283 -13.24 -2.02 -15.84
N ALA A 284 -12.03 -2.57 -15.80
CA ALA A 284 -11.36 -3.11 -16.98
C ALA A 284 -12.10 -4.30 -17.59
N VAL A 285 -12.69 -5.17 -16.76
CA VAL A 285 -13.41 -6.37 -17.21
C VAL A 285 -14.80 -6.03 -17.74
N PHE A 286 -15.49 -5.07 -17.13
CA PHE A 286 -16.86 -4.69 -17.53
C PHE A 286 -16.90 -3.54 -18.54
N GLY A 287 -15.77 -2.85 -18.77
CA GLY A 287 -15.74 -1.67 -19.65
C GLY A 287 -16.51 -0.49 -19.08
N LEU A 288 -16.51 -0.32 -17.77
CA LEU A 288 -17.19 0.74 -17.03
C LEU A 288 -16.19 1.69 -16.39
N ASP A 289 -16.66 2.90 -16.09
CA ASP A 289 -16.04 3.80 -15.12
C ASP A 289 -16.97 3.91 -13.90
N LEU A 290 -16.60 3.26 -12.79
CA LEU A 290 -17.44 3.22 -11.59
C LEU A 290 -17.58 4.59 -10.92
N VAL A 291 -16.60 5.49 -11.07
CA VAL A 291 -16.71 6.87 -10.58
C VAL A 291 -17.73 7.65 -11.42
N ALA A 292 -17.74 7.44 -12.74
CA ALA A 292 -18.77 8.04 -13.60
C ALA A 292 -20.16 7.52 -13.23
N GLU A 293 -20.30 6.23 -12.97
CA GLU A 293 -21.59 5.66 -12.54
C GLU A 293 -22.00 6.18 -11.15
N GLN A 294 -21.07 6.38 -10.20
CA GLN A 294 -21.38 7.02 -8.91
C GLN A 294 -21.96 8.43 -9.10
N LEU A 295 -21.37 9.22 -9.99
CA LEU A 295 -21.86 10.56 -10.32
C LEU A 295 -23.27 10.52 -10.91
N ARG A 296 -23.50 9.62 -11.87
CA ARG A 296 -24.82 9.43 -12.50
C ARG A 296 -25.90 9.00 -11.49
N VAL A 297 -25.57 8.05 -10.61
CA VAL A 297 -26.49 7.61 -9.55
C VAL A 297 -26.77 8.77 -8.57
N ALA A 298 -25.76 9.55 -8.20
CA ALA A 298 -25.93 10.71 -7.34
C ALA A 298 -26.78 11.83 -8.00
N GLU A 299 -26.82 11.90 -9.32
CA GLU A 299 -27.73 12.76 -10.10
C GLU A 299 -29.14 12.19 -10.23
N GLY A 300 -29.42 10.99 -9.70
CA GLY A 300 -30.72 10.33 -9.74
C GLY A 300 -31.01 9.53 -11.02
N HIS A 301 -29.97 9.23 -11.81
CA HIS A 301 -30.14 8.39 -13.00
C HIS A 301 -30.33 6.92 -12.62
N ALA A 302 -31.26 6.25 -13.30
CA ALA A 302 -31.46 4.83 -13.18
C ALA A 302 -30.40 4.02 -13.92
N LEU A 303 -29.99 2.89 -13.33
CA LEU A 303 -29.16 1.89 -13.99
C LEU A 303 -29.99 1.12 -15.04
N ALA A 304 -29.31 0.54 -16.02
CA ALA A 304 -29.95 -0.42 -16.92
C ALA A 304 -30.46 -1.66 -16.12
N PRO A 305 -31.49 -2.36 -16.58
CA PRO A 305 -31.99 -3.54 -15.88
C PRO A 305 -30.95 -4.64 -15.64
N GLU A 306 -29.99 -4.77 -16.55
CA GLU A 306 -28.89 -5.73 -16.46
C GLU A 306 -27.53 -5.00 -16.58
N PRO A 307 -26.50 -5.47 -15.86
CA PRO A 307 -25.15 -4.95 -16.02
C PRO A 307 -24.54 -5.32 -17.37
N PRO A 308 -23.54 -4.59 -17.86
CA PRO A 308 -22.77 -5.00 -19.03
C PRO A 308 -22.08 -6.35 -18.80
N ARG A 309 -21.80 -7.05 -19.88
CA ARG A 309 -21.14 -8.36 -19.81
C ARG A 309 -19.65 -8.22 -19.55
N ALA A 310 -19.14 -9.03 -18.63
CA ALA A 310 -17.72 -9.16 -18.35
C ALA A 310 -16.96 -9.68 -19.59
N ARG A 311 -15.74 -9.15 -19.82
CA ARG A 311 -14.86 -9.55 -20.93
C ARG A 311 -13.41 -9.62 -20.46
N GLY A 312 -12.75 -10.74 -20.73
CA GLY A 312 -11.34 -10.94 -20.42
C GLY A 312 -11.06 -11.06 -18.93
N HIS A 313 -9.82 -10.73 -18.57
CA HIS A 313 -9.30 -10.75 -17.20
C HIS A 313 -8.46 -9.50 -16.94
N ALA A 314 -8.54 -8.98 -15.73
CA ALA A 314 -7.71 -7.89 -15.26
C ALA A 314 -7.01 -8.27 -13.97
N VAL A 315 -5.76 -7.81 -13.82
CA VAL A 315 -4.96 -7.98 -12.62
C VAL A 315 -4.38 -6.62 -12.25
N GLU A 316 -4.48 -6.26 -10.97
CA GLU A 316 -3.94 -5.05 -10.38
C GLU A 316 -2.80 -5.42 -9.44
N ALA A 317 -1.78 -4.59 -9.38
CA ALA A 317 -0.72 -4.65 -8.37
C ALA A 317 -0.58 -3.29 -7.71
N ARG A 318 -0.57 -3.27 -6.37
CA ARG A 318 -0.36 -2.05 -5.59
C ARG A 318 1.13 -1.83 -5.38
N LEU A 319 1.65 -0.77 -5.99
CA LEU A 319 3.04 -0.34 -5.82
C LEU A 319 3.17 0.53 -4.59
N TYR A 320 3.90 0.04 -3.58
CA TYR A 320 4.15 0.72 -2.32
C TYR A 320 5.63 1.09 -2.16
N ALA A 321 5.89 2.24 -1.52
CA ALA A 321 7.21 2.57 -0.98
C ALA A 321 7.41 1.83 0.35
N GLU A 322 7.72 0.54 0.27
CA GLU A 322 7.91 -0.38 1.38
C GLU A 322 9.04 -1.36 1.07
N ASP A 323 9.72 -1.81 2.11
CA ASP A 323 10.74 -2.85 2.02
C ASP A 323 10.20 -4.20 2.54
N PRO A 324 9.73 -5.09 1.64
CA PRO A 324 9.20 -6.39 2.05
C PRO A 324 10.25 -7.31 2.70
N ALA A 325 11.54 -7.12 2.40
CA ALA A 325 12.61 -7.91 3.01
C ALA A 325 12.88 -7.51 4.47
N ASN A 326 12.50 -6.28 4.84
CA ASN A 326 12.65 -5.73 6.18
C ASN A 326 11.27 -5.49 6.82
N ASP A 327 10.51 -6.56 7.02
CA ASP A 327 9.20 -6.58 7.66
C ASP A 327 8.21 -5.52 7.10
N TRP A 328 8.28 -5.29 5.77
CA TRP A 328 7.43 -4.32 5.08
C TRP A 328 7.56 -2.89 5.63
N SER A 329 8.76 -2.54 6.11
CA SER A 329 8.99 -1.21 6.66
C SER A 329 8.71 -0.14 5.61
N PRO A 330 7.90 0.89 5.97
CA PRO A 330 7.60 1.98 5.06
C PRO A 330 8.86 2.78 4.77
N GLN A 331 8.97 3.26 3.53
CA GLN A 331 10.11 3.97 3.02
C GLN A 331 9.75 5.42 2.70
N THR A 332 10.64 6.34 3.02
CA THR A 332 10.49 7.77 2.75
C THR A 332 11.59 8.28 1.84
N GLY A 333 11.40 9.45 1.26
CA GLY A 333 12.40 10.09 0.41
C GLY A 333 11.81 10.65 -0.87
N THR A 334 12.68 11.09 -1.77
CA THR A 334 12.28 11.65 -3.07
C THR A 334 12.06 10.54 -4.09
N LEU A 335 10.90 10.53 -4.72
CA LEU A 335 10.62 9.71 -5.89
C LEU A 335 11.22 10.38 -7.12
N HIS A 336 12.43 10.02 -7.49
CA HIS A 336 13.15 10.66 -8.59
C HIS A 336 12.52 10.35 -9.95
N ARG A 337 11.98 9.14 -10.11
CA ARG A 337 11.33 8.70 -11.34
C ARG A 337 10.30 7.61 -11.09
N LEU A 338 9.15 7.74 -11.74
CA LEU A 338 8.10 6.73 -11.80
C LEU A 338 7.55 6.66 -13.22
N THR A 339 8.01 5.69 -14.00
CA THR A 339 7.56 5.48 -15.36
C THR A 339 7.15 4.04 -15.55
N VAL A 340 5.95 3.82 -16.05
CA VAL A 340 5.43 2.49 -16.37
C VAL A 340 5.19 2.43 -17.89
N PRO A 341 5.54 1.33 -18.58
CA PRO A 341 5.35 1.21 -20.02
C PRO A 341 3.89 1.37 -20.44
N GLU A 342 3.69 1.87 -21.66
CA GLU A 342 2.36 1.93 -22.27
C GLU A 342 1.70 0.54 -22.40
N GLY A 343 0.37 0.54 -22.48
CA GLY A 343 -0.45 -0.66 -22.64
C GLY A 343 -0.98 -1.24 -21.32
N VAL A 344 -0.60 -0.70 -20.17
CA VAL A 344 -1.23 -0.95 -18.86
C VAL A 344 -1.80 0.36 -18.32
N ARG A 345 -2.80 0.26 -17.45
CA ARG A 345 -3.33 1.42 -16.74
C ARG A 345 -2.45 1.72 -15.52
N LEU A 346 -2.21 3.01 -15.30
CA LEU A 346 -1.52 3.53 -14.12
C LEU A 346 -2.43 4.53 -13.41
N ASP A 347 -2.79 4.24 -12.18
CA ASP A 347 -3.47 5.18 -11.27
C ASP A 347 -2.46 5.56 -10.20
N ALA A 348 -1.86 6.75 -10.30
CA ALA A 348 -0.77 7.19 -9.45
C ALA A 348 -1.19 8.37 -8.55
N GLY A 349 -0.66 8.37 -7.32
CA GLY A 349 -0.78 9.48 -6.38
C GLY A 349 0.47 10.35 -6.28
N HIS A 350 1.53 9.96 -6.98
CA HIS A 350 2.83 10.61 -6.99
C HIS A 350 3.38 10.71 -8.41
N ALA A 351 4.24 11.70 -8.64
CA ALA A 351 4.95 11.94 -9.88
C ALA A 351 6.45 12.12 -9.60
N ASP A 352 7.25 12.21 -10.68
CA ASP A 352 8.68 12.48 -10.61
C ASP A 352 8.95 13.75 -9.80
N GLY A 353 9.84 13.65 -8.81
CA GLY A 353 10.24 14.73 -7.92
C GLY A 353 9.41 14.84 -6.64
N ASP A 354 8.32 14.11 -6.49
CA ASP A 354 7.48 14.14 -5.29
C ASP A 354 8.23 13.53 -4.09
N SER A 355 7.94 14.07 -2.90
CA SER A 355 8.46 13.56 -1.64
C SER A 355 7.45 12.61 -0.99
N ILE A 356 7.92 11.44 -0.57
CA ILE A 356 7.15 10.47 0.19
C ILE A 356 7.46 10.69 1.67
N GLY A 357 6.46 11.17 2.41
CA GLY A 357 6.57 11.49 3.83
C GLY A 357 6.01 10.40 4.73
N VAL A 358 6.01 10.67 6.06
CA VAL A 358 5.61 9.71 7.12
C VAL A 358 4.13 9.77 7.48
N HIS A 359 3.39 10.78 7.02
CA HIS A 359 2.05 11.10 7.52
C HIS A 359 0.94 10.22 6.93
N TYR A 360 1.15 9.68 5.73
CA TYR A 360 0.11 9.01 4.96
C TYR A 360 0.57 7.64 4.44
N ASP A 361 -0.36 6.92 3.85
CA ASP A 361 -0.13 5.60 3.26
C ASP A 361 0.97 5.65 2.19
N PRO A 362 1.92 4.69 2.17
CA PRO A 362 3.04 4.69 1.24
C PRO A 362 2.70 4.22 -0.18
N MET A 363 1.42 4.10 -0.55
CA MET A 363 1.01 3.67 -1.88
C MET A 363 1.37 4.73 -2.93
N LEU A 364 2.25 4.37 -3.85
CA LEU A 364 2.68 5.22 -4.95
C LEU A 364 1.68 5.21 -6.11
N ALA A 365 1.24 4.01 -6.47
CA ALA A 365 0.37 3.80 -7.62
C ALA A 365 -0.25 2.40 -7.61
N LYS A 366 -1.27 2.23 -8.46
CA LYS A 366 -1.82 0.93 -8.89
C LYS A 366 -1.50 0.73 -10.35
N VAL A 367 -0.98 -0.45 -10.70
CA VAL A 367 -0.69 -0.85 -12.07
C VAL A 367 -1.65 -1.95 -12.46
N VAL A 368 -2.43 -1.75 -13.52
CA VAL A 368 -3.50 -2.66 -13.92
C VAL A 368 -3.29 -3.13 -15.36
N ALA A 369 -3.30 -4.44 -15.55
CA ALA A 369 -3.27 -5.04 -16.88
C ALA A 369 -4.57 -5.77 -17.18
N HIS A 370 -5.10 -5.57 -18.37
CA HIS A 370 -6.25 -6.29 -18.91
C HIS A 370 -5.86 -7.05 -20.17
N ALA A 371 -6.38 -8.27 -20.34
CA ALA A 371 -6.16 -9.11 -21.51
C ALA A 371 -7.33 -10.08 -21.72
N PRO A 372 -7.43 -10.72 -22.91
CA PRO A 372 -8.46 -11.73 -23.17
C PRO A 372 -8.44 -12.92 -22.21
N THR A 373 -7.24 -13.32 -21.74
CA THR A 373 -7.07 -14.45 -20.82
C THR A 373 -6.31 -14.01 -19.55
N ARG A 374 -6.54 -14.73 -18.45
CA ARG A 374 -5.82 -14.51 -17.19
C ARG A 374 -4.30 -14.60 -17.35
N ALA A 375 -3.82 -15.65 -18.04
CA ALA A 375 -2.39 -15.86 -18.24
C ALA A 375 -1.72 -14.70 -19.00
N GLU A 376 -2.42 -14.12 -19.98
CA GLU A 376 -1.95 -12.93 -20.70
C GLU A 376 -1.95 -11.69 -19.82
N ALA A 377 -3.00 -11.46 -19.01
CA ALA A 377 -3.08 -10.32 -18.10
C ALA A 377 -1.95 -10.36 -17.07
N VAL A 378 -1.72 -11.53 -16.44
CA VAL A 378 -0.64 -11.76 -15.47
C VAL A 378 0.73 -11.52 -16.09
N ARG A 379 0.99 -12.12 -17.26
CA ARG A 379 2.27 -11.93 -17.99
C ARG A 379 2.49 -10.47 -18.39
N LYS A 380 1.44 -9.79 -18.84
CA LYS A 380 1.47 -8.37 -19.23
C LYS A 380 1.80 -7.48 -18.03
N LEU A 381 1.16 -7.70 -16.88
CA LEU A 381 1.42 -6.94 -15.67
C LEU A 381 2.83 -7.17 -15.14
N ALA A 382 3.27 -8.44 -15.02
CA ALA A 382 4.62 -8.77 -14.58
C ALA A 382 5.69 -8.15 -15.49
N GLY A 383 5.49 -8.23 -16.82
CA GLY A 383 6.39 -7.62 -17.78
C GLY A 383 6.37 -6.08 -17.78
N ALA A 384 5.23 -5.46 -17.48
CA ALA A 384 5.15 -4.01 -17.32
C ALA A 384 5.91 -3.52 -16.07
N LEU A 385 5.72 -4.20 -14.94
CA LEU A 385 6.45 -3.91 -13.71
C LEU A 385 7.97 -4.12 -13.86
N GLU A 386 8.38 -5.16 -14.58
CA GLU A 386 9.80 -5.43 -14.85
C GLU A 386 10.46 -4.32 -15.67
N ARG A 387 9.76 -3.77 -16.66
CA ARG A 387 10.23 -2.67 -17.50
C ARG A 387 9.91 -1.28 -16.96
N ALA A 388 9.18 -1.19 -15.86
CA ALA A 388 8.94 0.09 -15.19
C ALA A 388 10.26 0.64 -14.65
N THR A 389 10.44 1.95 -14.74
CA THR A 389 11.59 2.66 -14.13
C THR A 389 11.11 3.36 -12.88
N ILE A 390 11.60 2.91 -11.72
CA ILE A 390 11.24 3.45 -10.41
C ILE A 390 12.53 3.76 -9.66
N HIS A 391 12.84 5.05 -9.51
CA HIS A 391 14.04 5.52 -8.80
C HIS A 391 13.62 6.33 -7.58
N GLY A 392 14.18 6.01 -6.43
CA GLY A 392 13.88 6.66 -5.15
C GLY A 392 13.89 5.65 -4.00
N PRO A 393 12.93 5.74 -3.06
CA PRO A 393 12.81 4.79 -1.96
C PRO A 393 12.67 3.34 -2.43
N VAL A 394 13.00 2.38 -1.57
CA VAL A 394 12.75 0.97 -1.83
C VAL A 394 11.25 0.75 -2.02
N THR A 395 10.89 -0.11 -2.96
CA THR A 395 9.49 -0.45 -3.26
C THR A 395 9.27 -1.97 -3.25
N ASN A 396 8.02 -2.37 -3.15
CA ASN A 396 7.62 -3.77 -3.26
C ASN A 396 7.60 -4.32 -4.71
N ARG A 397 8.08 -3.56 -5.72
CA ARG A 397 8.02 -3.91 -7.15
C ARG A 397 8.53 -5.32 -7.46
N ASP A 398 9.70 -5.69 -6.94
CA ASP A 398 10.32 -6.98 -7.23
C ASP A 398 9.54 -8.15 -6.61
N LEU A 399 8.95 -7.94 -5.44
CA LEU A 399 8.02 -8.88 -4.82
C LEU A 399 6.79 -9.06 -5.72
N LEU A 400 6.20 -7.98 -6.22
CA LEU A 400 5.03 -8.04 -7.12
C LEU A 400 5.32 -8.88 -8.37
N ILE A 401 6.46 -8.65 -9.02
CA ILE A 401 6.87 -9.41 -10.23
C ILE A 401 6.98 -10.90 -9.93
N ARG A 402 7.63 -11.25 -8.81
CA ARG A 402 7.85 -12.65 -8.43
C ARG A 402 6.55 -13.32 -7.98
N SER A 403 5.69 -12.61 -7.24
CA SER A 403 4.37 -13.11 -6.87
C SER A 403 3.51 -13.43 -8.10
N LEU A 404 3.48 -12.53 -9.09
CA LEU A 404 2.76 -12.73 -10.35
C LEU A 404 3.30 -13.92 -11.17
N ARG A 405 4.58 -14.27 -11.01
CA ARG A 405 5.23 -15.41 -11.68
C ARG A 405 5.24 -16.69 -10.85
N HIS A 406 4.82 -16.62 -9.58
CA HIS A 406 4.83 -17.78 -8.69
C HIS A 406 3.82 -18.83 -9.13
N GLU A 407 4.18 -20.12 -8.97
CA GLU A 407 3.34 -21.24 -9.42
C GLU A 407 1.96 -21.24 -8.76
N GLU A 408 1.86 -21.02 -7.45
CA GLU A 408 0.58 -20.96 -6.75
C GLU A 408 -0.34 -19.87 -7.31
N PHE A 409 0.22 -18.70 -7.67
CA PHE A 409 -0.56 -17.62 -8.27
C PHE A 409 -0.98 -17.96 -9.69
N THR A 410 -0.03 -18.39 -10.55
CA THR A 410 -0.33 -18.68 -11.96
C THR A 410 -1.30 -19.85 -12.13
N SER A 411 -1.29 -20.83 -11.20
CA SER A 411 -2.22 -21.97 -11.17
C SER A 411 -3.51 -21.71 -10.39
N ALA A 412 -3.73 -20.47 -9.90
CA ALA A 412 -4.90 -20.06 -9.11
C ALA A 412 -5.12 -20.90 -7.82
N ARG A 413 -4.01 -21.30 -7.18
CA ARG A 413 -4.03 -22.04 -5.90
C ARG A 413 -3.65 -21.17 -4.69
N MET A 414 -3.47 -19.86 -4.92
CA MET A 414 -3.15 -18.92 -3.86
C MET A 414 -4.27 -18.82 -2.82
N ASN A 415 -3.89 -18.52 -1.59
CA ASN A 415 -4.77 -18.22 -0.47
C ASN A 415 -4.16 -17.13 0.41
N THR A 416 -4.84 -16.75 1.48
CA THR A 416 -4.42 -15.64 2.37
C THR A 416 -3.07 -15.88 3.07
N GLY A 417 -2.62 -17.12 3.20
CA GLY A 417 -1.31 -17.51 3.76
C GLY A 417 -0.14 -17.49 2.75
N PHE A 418 -0.36 -16.99 1.53
CA PHE A 418 0.66 -17.01 0.47
C PHE A 418 1.98 -16.34 0.89
N TYR A 419 1.94 -15.13 1.40
CA TYR A 419 3.16 -14.43 1.81
C TYR A 419 3.80 -15.01 3.07
N ASP A 420 3.03 -15.61 3.97
CA ASP A 420 3.59 -16.28 5.16
C ASP A 420 4.50 -17.45 4.77
N ARG A 421 4.14 -18.15 3.67
CA ARG A 421 4.93 -19.28 3.16
C ARG A 421 6.10 -18.87 2.27
N HIS A 422 5.95 -17.80 1.48
CA HIS A 422 6.85 -17.54 0.35
C HIS A 422 7.64 -16.24 0.45
N LEU A 423 7.40 -15.36 1.45
CA LEU A 423 7.98 -14.03 1.53
C LEU A 423 9.51 -14.05 1.43
N GLN A 424 10.15 -14.98 2.14
CA GLN A 424 11.62 -15.07 2.17
C GLN A 424 12.21 -15.33 0.78
N ASP A 425 11.60 -16.24 0.00
CA ASP A 425 12.07 -16.54 -1.36
C ASP A 425 11.73 -15.42 -2.34
N LEU A 426 10.55 -14.79 -2.17
CA LEU A 426 10.08 -13.70 -3.02
C LEU A 426 10.88 -12.40 -2.81
N THR A 427 11.50 -12.20 -1.65
CA THR A 427 12.29 -11.00 -1.36
C THR A 427 13.78 -11.16 -1.62
N ARG A 428 14.27 -12.39 -1.83
CA ARG A 428 15.70 -12.66 -2.04
C ARG A 428 16.20 -12.01 -3.33
N GLN A 429 17.14 -11.08 -3.22
CA GLN A 429 17.80 -10.42 -4.36
C GLN A 429 19.24 -10.89 -4.49
N PRO A 430 19.57 -11.74 -5.47
CA PRO A 430 20.96 -12.08 -5.72
C PRO A 430 21.71 -10.85 -6.28
N PRO A 431 22.96 -10.63 -5.88
CA PRO A 431 23.77 -9.58 -6.47
C PRO A 431 23.98 -9.80 -7.96
N ASP A 432 23.89 -8.72 -8.74
CA ASP A 432 24.19 -8.72 -10.16
C ASP A 432 25.53 -8.02 -10.38
N PRO A 433 26.62 -8.77 -10.64
CA PRO A 433 27.94 -8.19 -10.80
C PRO A 433 28.04 -7.27 -12.03
N TRP A 434 27.16 -7.49 -13.02
CA TRP A 434 27.15 -6.68 -14.23
C TRP A 434 26.48 -5.32 -14.00
N ALA A 435 25.46 -5.25 -13.18
CA ALA A 435 24.85 -4.00 -12.75
C ALA A 435 25.86 -3.15 -11.93
N LEU A 436 26.56 -3.78 -10.99
CA LEU A 436 27.64 -3.12 -10.23
C LEU A 436 28.74 -2.60 -11.15
N LEU A 437 29.16 -3.40 -12.14
CA LEU A 437 30.15 -2.99 -13.13
C LEU A 437 29.64 -1.83 -14.00
N ALA A 438 28.39 -1.89 -14.44
CA ALA A 438 27.78 -0.81 -15.23
C ALA A 438 27.76 0.52 -14.45
N ALA A 439 27.41 0.49 -13.16
CA ALA A 439 27.51 1.67 -12.28
C ALA A 439 28.93 2.25 -12.25
N ALA A 440 29.93 1.39 -12.09
CA ALA A 440 31.32 1.83 -12.00
C ALA A 440 31.86 2.40 -13.32
N LEU A 441 31.45 1.82 -14.47
CA LEU A 441 31.85 2.28 -15.80
C LEU A 441 31.17 3.61 -16.16
N ALA A 442 29.88 3.76 -15.86
CA ALA A 442 29.16 5.02 -16.04
C ALA A 442 29.78 6.13 -15.17
N ASP A 443 30.11 5.81 -13.91
CA ASP A 443 30.78 6.73 -12.99
C ASP A 443 32.21 7.11 -13.44
N ALA A 444 32.88 6.26 -14.19
CA ALA A 444 34.20 6.52 -14.73
C ALA A 444 34.18 7.48 -15.92
N HIS A 445 33.08 7.50 -16.69
CA HIS A 445 32.94 8.34 -17.86
C HIS A 445 32.85 9.83 -17.48
N GLY A 446 33.56 10.69 -18.20
CA GLY A 446 33.47 12.16 -18.06
C GLY A 446 34.08 12.77 -16.79
N ARG A 447 34.59 11.98 -15.83
CA ARG A 447 35.19 12.54 -14.60
C ARG A 447 36.51 13.27 -14.79
N SER A 448 37.19 13.06 -15.90
CA SER A 448 38.46 13.71 -16.18
C SER A 448 38.62 13.99 -17.66
N ARG A 449 39.13 15.19 -18.00
CA ARG A 449 39.50 15.55 -19.36
C ARG A 449 40.56 14.58 -19.95
N PHE A 450 41.34 13.93 -19.09
CA PHE A 450 42.43 13.00 -19.50
C PHE A 450 42.03 11.54 -19.29
N GLY A 451 40.73 11.22 -19.09
CA GLY A 451 40.29 9.89 -18.68
C GLY A 451 40.85 9.49 -17.31
N GLY A 452 40.90 8.23 -17.00
CA GLY A 452 41.52 7.71 -15.79
C GLY A 452 43.01 7.36 -15.98
N TRP A 453 43.73 8.11 -16.84
CA TRP A 453 45.15 7.81 -17.15
C TRP A 453 46.03 7.74 -15.89
N ARG A 454 46.87 6.74 -15.82
CA ARG A 454 47.85 6.54 -14.75
C ARG A 454 49.20 6.17 -15.37
N ASN A 455 50.32 6.64 -14.74
CA ASN A 455 51.66 6.26 -15.15
C ASN A 455 51.92 4.75 -15.01
N LEU A 456 51.22 4.09 -14.09
CA LEU A 456 51.30 2.65 -13.85
C LEU A 456 49.96 2.01 -14.12
N PRO A 457 49.76 1.41 -15.32
CA PRO A 457 48.49 0.80 -15.71
C PRO A 457 48.26 -0.58 -15.07
N SER A 458 49.21 -1.10 -14.27
CA SER A 458 49.14 -2.42 -13.63
C SER A 458 48.02 -2.59 -12.59
N GLN A 459 47.59 -1.50 -11.98
CA GLN A 459 46.55 -1.54 -10.92
C GLN A 459 45.19 -1.10 -11.53
N PRO A 460 44.10 -1.84 -11.27
CA PRO A 460 42.76 -1.44 -11.68
C PRO A 460 42.29 -0.20 -10.89
N HIS A 461 41.34 0.51 -11.43
CA HIS A 461 40.54 1.44 -10.68
C HIS A 461 39.54 0.67 -9.85
N ILE A 462 39.24 1.17 -8.66
CA ILE A 462 38.32 0.54 -7.72
C ILE A 462 37.20 1.52 -7.42
N ARG A 463 35.97 1.01 -7.45
CA ARG A 463 34.77 1.64 -6.93
C ARG A 463 34.12 0.72 -5.91
N ARG A 464 33.49 1.30 -4.92
CA ARG A 464 32.75 0.55 -3.90
C ARG A 464 31.32 1.05 -3.86
N TYR A 465 30.40 0.11 -3.76
CA TYR A 465 28.97 0.35 -3.63
C TYR A 465 28.40 -0.51 -2.53
N THR A 466 27.35 -0.01 -1.87
CA THR A 466 26.51 -0.85 -1.03
C THR A 466 25.28 -1.26 -1.84
N LEU A 467 24.96 -2.55 -1.84
CA LEU A 467 23.76 -3.13 -2.43
C LEU A 467 23.12 -4.02 -1.36
N ALA A 468 21.84 -3.75 -1.01
CA ALA A 468 21.11 -4.50 0.03
C ALA A 468 21.87 -4.63 1.37
N GLY A 469 22.62 -3.58 1.77
CA GLY A 469 23.40 -3.56 3.02
C GLY A 469 24.81 -4.18 2.92
N GLU A 470 25.15 -4.86 1.81
CA GLU A 470 26.45 -5.46 1.60
C GLU A 470 27.37 -4.56 0.76
N GLU A 471 28.65 -4.48 1.14
CA GLU A 471 29.66 -3.74 0.37
C GLU A 471 30.23 -4.59 -0.77
N HIS A 472 30.30 -3.99 -1.96
CA HIS A 472 30.85 -4.62 -3.15
C HIS A 472 31.96 -3.77 -3.74
N GLU A 473 33.12 -4.40 -4.04
CA GLU A 473 34.24 -3.77 -4.73
C GLU A 473 34.20 -4.11 -6.22
N VAL A 474 34.23 -3.08 -7.07
CA VAL A 474 34.21 -3.19 -8.54
C VAL A 474 35.53 -2.69 -9.09
N ARG A 475 36.14 -3.50 -9.97
CA ARG A 475 37.43 -3.23 -10.60
C ARG A 475 37.29 -3.02 -12.09
N TYR A 476 37.90 -1.96 -12.62
CA TYR A 476 37.95 -1.66 -14.05
C TYR A 476 39.26 -0.95 -14.42
N ARG A 477 39.55 -0.84 -15.72
CA ARG A 477 40.77 -0.18 -16.24
C ARG A 477 40.40 0.82 -17.33
N HIS A 478 41.18 1.89 -17.40
CA HIS A 478 41.24 2.75 -18.58
C HIS A 478 42.33 2.24 -19.50
N THR A 479 42.00 1.94 -20.73
CA THR A 479 42.92 1.50 -21.80
C THR A 479 42.92 2.51 -22.95
N ARG A 480 43.81 2.32 -23.90
CA ARG A 480 43.83 3.14 -25.13
C ARG A 480 42.54 2.99 -25.95
N ASN A 481 41.84 1.88 -25.78
CA ASN A 481 40.62 1.55 -26.52
C ASN A 481 39.36 1.87 -25.68
N GLY A 482 39.47 2.59 -24.56
CA GLY A 482 38.37 2.94 -23.68
C GLY A 482 38.39 2.19 -22.34
N LEU A 483 37.21 2.07 -21.71
CA LEU A 483 37.03 1.35 -20.45
C LEU A 483 37.07 -0.16 -20.69
N ALA A 484 37.67 -0.89 -19.76
CA ALA A 484 37.76 -2.35 -19.81
C ALA A 484 37.60 -2.96 -18.42
N ALA A 485 37.02 -4.15 -18.35
CA ALA A 485 36.92 -4.96 -17.16
C ALA A 485 37.18 -6.43 -17.48
N ASP A 486 37.61 -7.21 -16.50
CA ASP A 486 37.99 -8.61 -16.72
C ASP A 486 36.74 -9.46 -17.00
N GLY A 487 36.82 -10.35 -18.00
CA GLY A 487 35.74 -11.28 -18.35
C GLY A 487 34.56 -10.67 -19.12
N VAL A 488 34.64 -9.41 -19.55
CA VAL A 488 33.55 -8.74 -20.25
C VAL A 488 34.09 -7.79 -21.34
N HIS A 489 33.41 -7.71 -22.46
CA HIS A 489 33.69 -6.72 -23.50
C HIS A 489 32.77 -5.49 -23.29
N VAL A 490 33.35 -4.33 -23.06
CA VAL A 490 32.61 -3.05 -22.92
C VAL A 490 32.33 -2.54 -24.34
N VAL A 491 31.10 -2.70 -24.80
CA VAL A 491 30.66 -2.27 -26.14
C VAL A 491 30.44 -0.76 -26.17
N HIS A 492 29.82 -0.22 -25.09
CA HIS A 492 29.56 1.20 -24.91
C HIS A 492 29.51 1.54 -23.41
N ALA A 493 29.99 2.71 -23.06
CA ALA A 493 29.83 3.26 -21.71
C ALA A 493 29.82 4.77 -21.79
N ASP A 494 28.72 5.37 -21.31
CA ASP A 494 28.60 6.79 -21.00
C ASP A 494 27.99 6.98 -19.59
N THR A 495 27.62 8.19 -19.21
CA THR A 495 27.09 8.49 -17.88
C THR A 495 25.74 7.85 -17.60
N ASN A 496 24.96 7.52 -18.63
CA ASN A 496 23.57 7.08 -18.51
C ASN A 496 23.31 5.71 -19.13
N LEU A 497 24.24 5.21 -19.95
CA LEU A 497 24.09 3.95 -20.66
C LEU A 497 25.39 3.15 -20.67
N VAL A 498 25.31 1.91 -20.25
CA VAL A 498 26.41 0.96 -20.38
C VAL A 498 25.91 -0.28 -21.13
N VAL A 499 26.66 -0.70 -22.15
CA VAL A 499 26.39 -1.93 -22.90
C VAL A 499 27.57 -2.87 -22.73
N LEU A 500 27.34 -4.00 -22.13
CA LEU A 500 28.31 -5.05 -21.86
C LEU A 500 28.00 -6.28 -22.74
N GLU A 501 29.05 -6.91 -23.27
CA GLU A 501 28.93 -8.21 -23.92
C GLU A 501 29.62 -9.26 -23.04
N VAL A 502 28.85 -10.20 -22.55
CA VAL A 502 29.28 -11.28 -21.67
C VAL A 502 28.92 -12.60 -22.32
N GLU A 503 29.91 -13.45 -22.59
CA GLU A 503 29.72 -14.75 -23.26
C GLU A 503 28.93 -14.62 -24.57
N GLY A 504 29.21 -13.55 -25.36
CA GLY A 504 28.52 -13.26 -26.61
C GLY A 504 27.11 -12.66 -26.48
N VAL A 505 26.59 -12.49 -25.28
CA VAL A 505 25.29 -11.88 -25.02
C VAL A 505 25.45 -10.40 -24.66
N ARG A 506 24.87 -9.51 -25.46
CA ARG A 506 24.82 -8.08 -25.17
C ARG A 506 23.73 -7.75 -24.18
N ARG A 507 24.13 -7.05 -23.12
CA ARG A 507 23.25 -6.55 -22.05
C ARG A 507 23.36 -5.04 -21.99
N ARG A 508 22.22 -4.36 -21.95
CA ARG A 508 22.10 -2.92 -21.82
C ARG A 508 21.71 -2.58 -20.39
N PHE A 509 22.35 -1.59 -19.81
CA PHE A 509 22.09 -1.09 -18.46
C PHE A 509 21.86 0.42 -18.53
N GLU A 510 20.71 0.88 -18.12
CA GLU A 510 20.44 2.31 -17.93
C GLU A 510 20.95 2.72 -16.54
N VAL A 511 21.72 3.80 -16.48
CA VAL A 511 22.31 4.28 -15.24
C VAL A 511 21.81 5.69 -14.96
N ALA A 512 21.30 5.90 -13.76
CA ALA A 512 20.91 7.21 -13.27
C ALA A 512 21.56 7.49 -11.91
N ARG A 513 21.94 8.74 -11.67
CA ARG A 513 22.63 9.12 -10.42
C ARG A 513 21.92 10.30 -9.75
N TYR A 514 21.69 10.16 -8.45
CA TYR A 514 21.07 11.18 -7.59
C TYR A 514 21.92 11.33 -6.31
N GLY A 515 22.92 12.22 -6.37
CA GLY A 515 23.92 12.31 -5.30
C GLY A 515 24.77 11.04 -5.18
N ASP A 516 24.70 10.37 -4.02
CA ASP A 516 25.39 9.10 -3.78
C ASP A 516 24.55 7.87 -4.18
N GLU A 517 23.28 8.06 -4.46
CA GLU A 517 22.44 7.00 -5.02
C GLU A 517 22.71 6.80 -6.50
N VAL A 518 22.90 5.54 -6.90
CA VAL A 518 23.11 5.12 -8.29
C VAL A 518 22.08 4.04 -8.60
N HIS A 519 21.23 4.32 -9.56
CA HIS A 519 20.27 3.35 -10.07
C HIS A 519 20.81 2.74 -11.36
N VAL A 520 20.90 1.42 -11.39
CA VAL A 520 21.20 0.65 -12.59
C VAL A 520 19.94 -0.13 -12.95
N ASP A 521 19.25 0.31 -13.99
CA ASP A 521 17.86 -0.05 -14.24
C ASP A 521 17.03 0.24 -12.97
N ASN A 522 16.54 -0.79 -12.30
CA ASN A 522 15.82 -0.62 -11.03
C ASN A 522 16.58 -1.10 -9.78
N ARG A 523 17.88 -1.33 -9.91
CA ARG A 523 18.74 -1.69 -8.76
C ARG A 523 19.30 -0.43 -8.12
N ARG A 524 18.96 -0.20 -6.89
CA ARG A 524 19.48 0.92 -6.10
C ARG A 524 20.80 0.53 -5.46
N LEU A 525 21.85 1.29 -5.77
CA LEU A 525 23.18 1.19 -5.20
C LEU A 525 23.48 2.48 -4.45
N THR A 526 24.28 2.41 -3.39
CA THR A 526 24.86 3.61 -2.76
C THR A 526 26.36 3.63 -3.03
N ALA A 527 26.84 4.70 -3.67
CA ALA A 527 28.26 4.87 -3.95
C ALA A 527 29.00 5.23 -2.65
N LEU A 528 29.98 4.42 -2.29
CA LEU A 528 30.79 4.67 -1.10
C LEU A 528 31.92 5.68 -1.42
N PRO A 529 32.21 6.60 -0.50
CA PRO A 529 33.30 7.54 -0.67
C PRO A 529 34.66 6.81 -0.74
N ARG A 530 35.56 7.34 -1.55
CA ARG A 530 36.90 6.74 -1.74
C ARG A 530 37.70 6.71 -0.43
N PHE A 531 37.53 7.72 0.40
CA PHE A 531 38.17 7.83 1.70
C PHE A 531 37.11 7.71 2.78
N PRO A 532 37.33 6.93 3.83
CA PRO A 532 36.39 6.84 4.93
C PRO A 532 36.14 8.24 5.52
N VAL A 533 34.88 8.60 5.64
CA VAL A 533 34.50 9.79 6.42
C VAL A 533 34.53 9.34 7.88
N PRO A 534 35.17 10.11 8.81
CA PRO A 534 35.10 9.79 10.22
C PRO A 534 33.61 9.74 10.65
N THR A 535 33.11 8.56 10.93
CA THR A 535 31.82 8.40 11.60
C THR A 535 32.02 8.71 13.07
N ALA A 536 31.18 9.58 13.62
CA ALA A 536 31.15 9.74 15.07
C ALA A 536 30.93 8.36 15.70
N GLU A 537 31.86 7.92 16.58
CA GLU A 537 31.67 6.67 17.30
C GLU A 537 30.39 6.75 18.11
N ARG A 538 29.45 5.89 17.78
CA ARG A 538 28.19 5.79 18.52
C ARG A 538 28.45 4.99 19.78
N ALA A 539 27.90 5.47 20.89
CA ALA A 539 28.05 4.75 22.16
C ALA A 539 27.43 3.34 22.04
N PRO A 540 28.08 2.31 22.55
CA PRO A 540 27.49 0.98 22.66
C PRO A 540 26.15 1.07 23.39
N GLY A 541 25.11 0.36 22.87
CA GLY A 541 23.75 0.42 23.41
C GLY A 541 22.90 1.58 22.91
N SER A 542 23.34 2.30 21.86
CA SER A 542 22.52 3.30 21.18
C SER A 542 21.32 2.66 20.46
N LEU A 543 20.13 3.14 20.79
CA LEU A 543 18.86 2.81 20.13
C LEU A 543 18.59 3.85 19.05
N LEU A 544 18.52 3.39 17.82
CA LEU A 544 18.28 4.25 16.67
C LEU A 544 16.86 4.02 16.13
N ALA A 545 16.29 5.04 15.52
CA ALA A 545 15.04 4.89 14.80
C ALA A 545 15.25 3.94 13.59
N PRO A 546 14.56 2.79 13.54
CA PRO A 546 14.69 1.83 12.44
C PRO A 546 13.96 2.29 11.18
N MET A 547 13.12 3.30 11.32
CA MET A 547 12.32 3.91 10.26
C MET A 547 12.01 5.35 10.64
N PRO A 548 11.77 6.25 9.68
CA PRO A 548 11.25 7.58 10.00
C PRO A 548 9.82 7.45 10.53
N GLY A 549 9.44 8.31 11.48
CA GLY A 549 8.12 8.25 12.10
C GLY A 549 7.91 9.29 13.18
N THR A 550 6.77 9.20 13.87
CA THR A 550 6.44 10.04 15.01
C THR A 550 6.50 9.21 16.30
N VAL A 551 7.12 9.74 17.34
CA VAL A 551 7.11 9.12 18.67
C VAL A 551 5.70 9.28 19.27
N VAL A 552 4.95 8.19 19.36
CA VAL A 552 3.57 8.24 19.90
C VAL A 552 3.53 8.03 21.40
N LYS A 553 4.50 7.25 21.91
CA LYS A 553 4.55 6.93 23.35
C LYS A 553 5.99 6.64 23.79
N ILE A 554 6.28 7.02 25.02
CA ILE A 554 7.47 6.59 25.79
C ILE A 554 6.94 5.81 26.98
N ALA A 555 7.66 4.77 27.43
CA ALA A 555 7.28 3.96 28.57
C ALA A 555 7.06 4.83 29.81
N GLU A 556 6.03 4.53 30.61
CA GLU A 556 5.67 5.32 31.77
C GLU A 556 6.79 5.32 32.81
N GLY A 557 7.14 6.51 33.29
CA GLY A 557 8.22 6.67 34.27
C GLY A 557 9.62 6.50 33.72
N LEU A 558 9.79 6.30 32.40
CA LEU A 558 11.10 6.18 31.78
C LEU A 558 11.81 7.55 31.73
N ILE A 559 12.87 7.69 32.48
CA ILE A 559 13.73 8.89 32.51
C ILE A 559 15.20 8.48 32.43
N THR A 560 16.06 9.40 32.07
CA THR A 560 17.51 9.20 32.16
C THR A 560 17.91 8.76 33.57
N GLY A 561 18.58 7.62 33.65
CA GLY A 561 18.94 6.97 34.93
C GLY A 561 18.06 5.76 35.29
N SER A 562 16.95 5.52 34.59
CA SER A 562 16.10 4.33 34.80
C SER A 562 16.85 3.04 34.47
N SER A 563 16.61 1.99 35.28
CA SER A 563 17.07 0.63 34.99
C SER A 563 16.08 -0.06 34.07
N VAL A 564 16.55 -0.70 33.01
CA VAL A 564 15.75 -1.39 32.00
C VAL A 564 16.26 -2.81 31.76
N GLN A 565 15.39 -3.72 31.38
CA GLN A 565 15.73 -5.10 31.05
C GLN A 565 15.84 -5.29 29.53
N ALA A 566 16.69 -6.22 29.09
CA ALA A 566 16.75 -6.59 27.67
C ALA A 566 15.37 -7.02 27.15
N GLY A 567 14.93 -6.45 26.02
CA GLY A 567 13.61 -6.68 25.45
C GLY A 567 12.48 -5.81 26.01
N GLU A 568 12.74 -5.00 27.06
CA GLU A 568 11.74 -4.10 27.63
C GLU A 568 11.37 -3.00 26.63
N PRO A 569 10.06 -2.77 26.34
CA PRO A 569 9.62 -1.71 25.44
C PRO A 569 9.91 -0.32 26.02
N LEU A 570 10.58 0.54 25.27
CA LEU A 570 10.96 1.89 25.72
C LEU A 570 10.25 3.01 24.97
N VAL A 571 10.18 2.90 23.62
CA VAL A 571 9.64 3.95 22.74
C VAL A 571 8.75 3.30 21.68
N TRP A 572 7.60 3.89 21.40
CA TRP A 572 6.71 3.52 20.30
C TRP A 572 6.78 4.57 19.22
N LEU A 573 7.18 4.15 18.02
CA LEU A 573 7.15 4.96 16.81
C LEU A 573 5.92 4.60 15.99
N GLU A 574 5.27 5.60 15.41
CA GLU A 574 4.21 5.41 14.41
C GLU A 574 4.62 6.05 13.10
N ALA A 575 4.50 5.31 12.01
CA ALA A 575 4.62 5.81 10.66
C ALA A 575 3.63 5.09 9.76
N MET A 576 2.94 5.83 8.89
CA MET A 576 2.10 5.27 7.82
C MET A 576 1.11 4.20 8.34
N LYS A 577 0.45 4.45 9.49
CA LYS A 577 -0.50 3.55 10.19
C LYS A 577 0.13 2.29 10.82
N MET A 578 1.45 2.18 10.84
CA MET A 578 2.15 1.09 11.54
C MET A 578 2.80 1.59 12.82
N GLN A 579 2.66 0.82 13.90
CA GLN A 579 3.38 1.07 15.14
C GLN A 579 4.57 0.11 15.26
N HIS A 580 5.72 0.67 15.57
CA HIS A 580 6.94 -0.08 15.83
C HIS A 580 7.42 0.16 17.26
N VAL A 581 7.70 -0.92 17.98
CA VAL A 581 8.14 -0.86 19.36
C VAL A 581 9.66 -0.96 19.41
N ILE A 582 10.31 0.03 20.01
CA ILE A 582 11.73 0.05 20.25
C ILE A 582 11.99 -0.44 21.65
N SER A 583 12.66 -1.58 21.77
CA SER A 583 12.95 -2.23 23.04
C SER A 583 14.43 -2.10 23.42
N ALA A 584 14.72 -2.19 24.70
CA ALA A 584 16.09 -2.17 25.21
C ALA A 584 16.93 -3.33 24.62
N PRO A 585 18.11 -3.07 24.04
CA PRO A 585 18.95 -4.09 23.41
C PRO A 585 19.69 -4.96 24.43
N LEU A 586 19.82 -4.46 25.65
CA LEU A 586 20.51 -5.14 26.75
C LEU A 586 19.92 -4.68 28.10
N THR A 587 20.12 -5.47 29.14
CA THR A 587 19.81 -5.07 30.51
C THR A 587 20.85 -4.07 30.97
N GLY A 588 20.39 -2.88 31.44
CA GLY A 588 21.30 -1.82 31.79
C GLY A 588 20.61 -0.57 32.33
N ARG A 589 21.30 0.55 32.23
CA ARG A 589 20.80 1.85 32.66
C ARG A 589 20.60 2.78 31.45
N LEU A 590 19.48 3.45 31.38
CA LEU A 590 19.21 4.48 30.38
C LEU A 590 20.08 5.71 30.66
N THR A 591 21.05 5.98 29.78
CA THR A 591 22.00 7.10 29.97
C THR A 591 21.60 8.34 29.16
N ALA A 592 20.82 8.16 28.11
CA ALA A 592 20.23 9.26 27.34
C ALA A 592 18.85 8.87 26.80
N LEU A 593 17.94 9.84 26.75
CA LEU A 593 16.64 9.77 26.09
C LEU A 593 16.48 11.07 25.29
N GLU A 594 16.62 10.95 23.96
CA GLU A 594 16.78 12.10 23.05
C GLU A 594 15.47 12.46 22.32
N VAL A 595 14.35 11.84 22.71
CA VAL A 595 13.06 12.03 22.05
C VAL A 595 11.95 12.29 23.05
N THR A 596 10.89 12.95 22.55
CA THR A 596 9.65 13.25 23.29
C THR A 596 8.43 12.80 22.51
N PRO A 597 7.30 12.47 23.18
CA PRO A 597 6.04 12.18 22.47
C PRO A 597 5.64 13.33 21.55
N GLY A 598 5.19 12.98 20.33
CA GLY A 598 4.85 13.92 19.26
C GLY A 598 6.05 14.34 18.38
N GLN A 599 7.27 14.02 18.75
CA GLN A 599 8.47 14.33 17.96
C GLN A 599 8.59 13.45 16.73
N GLN A 600 8.89 14.07 15.59
CA GLN A 600 9.28 13.34 14.36
C GLN A 600 10.75 12.93 14.44
N VAL A 601 11.03 11.73 13.97
CA VAL A 601 12.37 11.14 13.91
C VAL A 601 12.67 10.63 12.52
N GLU A 602 13.90 10.81 12.09
CA GLU A 602 14.42 10.29 10.82
C GLU A 602 15.07 8.91 11.02
N LEU A 603 15.18 8.13 9.94
CA LEU A 603 15.90 6.86 9.94
C LEU A 603 17.31 7.03 10.52
N GLY A 604 17.66 6.20 11.52
CA GLY A 604 18.96 6.23 12.18
C GLY A 604 19.16 7.38 13.17
N MET A 605 18.12 8.18 13.46
CA MET A 605 18.16 9.17 14.54
C MET A 605 18.30 8.47 15.89
N LEU A 606 19.14 9.02 16.77
CA LEU A 606 19.33 8.50 18.13
C LEU A 606 18.06 8.76 18.95
N LEU A 607 17.49 7.69 19.51
CA LEU A 607 16.30 7.74 20.35
C LEU A 607 16.68 7.69 21.84
N ALA A 608 17.54 6.76 22.18
CA ALA A 608 17.97 6.51 23.54
C ALA A 608 19.32 5.78 23.59
N VAL A 609 19.97 5.78 24.73
CA VAL A 609 21.20 5.00 24.97
C VAL A 609 21.02 4.19 26.24
N VAL A 610 21.22 2.86 26.14
CA VAL A 610 21.21 1.95 27.28
C VAL A 610 22.62 1.38 27.45
N GLN A 611 23.24 1.61 28.58
CA GLN A 611 24.58 1.09 28.89
C GLN A 611 24.53 -0.01 29.96
N SER A 612 25.39 -0.99 29.83
CA SER A 612 25.57 -1.99 30.89
C SER A 612 25.95 -1.30 32.20
N PRO A 613 25.54 -1.84 33.36
CA PRO A 613 25.84 -1.28 34.65
C PRO A 613 27.34 -1.25 34.95
#